data_6bbaf539a82b38a3505d64758b45c6f5
#
_entry.id   6bbaf539a82b38a3505d64758b45c6f5
#
_cell.length_a   1.000
_cell.length_b   1.000
_cell.length_c   1.000
_cell.angle_alpha   90.00
_cell.angle_beta   90.00
_cell.angle_gamma   90.00
#
_symmetry.space_group_name_H-M   'P 1'
#
loop_
_entity.id
_entity.type
_entity.pdbx_description
1 polymer ?
#
loop_
_entity_poly.entity_id
_entity_poly.type
_entity_poly.pdbx_seq_one_letter_code
_entity_poly.pdbx_strand_id
1 'polypeptide(L)'
;WKLIEDMRLSDKDENEKKTMNTHLHILEPYTNLYRVWKDARLERQLYNLIGLFTEKILDKDTSHLQLFFDNDWQSKYRIISYGHDIEASWLLHEAAIELGDNEILQKVEPLVQKVAIAAEDGLLANGSLIYEYHPNEKKADTDLHWWVRAENVVGHFNLYQHFGDEPALGTAYTCWKFIQRYLIDKEQGEW
;
A
#
# COMPACT_ATOMS: atom_id res chain seq x y z
N TRP A 1 21.88 14.28 -12.09
CA TRP A 1 20.87 13.40 -12.67
C TRP A 1 20.33 14.05 -13.93
N LYS A 2 20.35 13.33 -15.05
CA LYS A 2 19.69 13.80 -16.27
C LYS A 2 18.20 13.61 -16.07
N LEU A 3 17.41 14.67 -16.16
CA LEU A 3 15.95 14.56 -16.14
C LEU A 3 15.50 13.69 -17.32
N ILE A 4 14.82 12.62 -17.01
CA ILE A 4 14.11 11.81 -18.00
C ILE A 4 12.82 12.56 -18.30
N GLU A 5 12.48 12.79 -19.57
CA GLU A 5 11.29 13.53 -19.97
C GLU A 5 10.01 12.75 -19.66
N ASP A 6 10.06 11.43 -19.85
CA ASP A 6 8.98 10.51 -19.50
C ASP A 6 9.47 9.58 -18.39
N MET A 7 8.84 9.63 -17.23
CA MET A 7 9.17 8.84 -16.04
C MET A 7 8.12 7.78 -15.71
N ARG A 8 7.12 7.62 -16.56
CA ARG A 8 6.04 6.64 -16.35
C ARG A 8 6.58 5.22 -16.40
N LEU A 9 6.04 4.38 -15.53
CA LEU A 9 6.26 2.92 -15.56
C LEU A 9 5.38 2.25 -16.62
N SER A 10 4.25 2.87 -16.95
CA SER A 10 3.33 2.42 -18.01
C SER A 10 2.69 3.62 -18.72
N ASP A 11 2.07 3.39 -19.87
CA ASP A 11 1.33 4.42 -20.60
C ASP A 11 0.06 4.91 -19.88
N LYS A 12 -0.37 4.19 -18.82
CA LYS A 12 -1.51 4.54 -17.98
C LYS A 12 -1.12 5.44 -16.80
N ASP A 13 0.17 5.50 -16.44
CA ASP A 13 0.64 6.28 -15.30
C ASP A 13 0.76 7.76 -15.65
N GLU A 14 0.55 8.60 -14.64
CA GLU A 14 0.79 10.03 -14.75
C GLU A 14 2.31 10.32 -14.74
N ASN A 15 2.76 11.19 -15.65
CA ASN A 15 4.18 11.54 -15.76
C ASN A 15 4.57 12.60 -14.71
N GLU A 16 4.64 12.23 -13.46
CA GLU A 16 4.99 13.10 -12.34
C GLU A 16 6.38 12.80 -11.75
N LYS A 17 6.95 13.76 -11.05
CA LYS A 17 8.34 13.69 -10.56
C LYS A 17 8.52 12.74 -9.37
N LYS A 18 7.47 12.56 -8.58
CA LYS A 18 7.47 11.67 -7.42
C LYS A 18 6.18 10.86 -7.43
N THR A 19 6.30 9.58 -7.13
CA THR A 19 5.14 8.69 -7.03
C THR A 19 5.14 7.98 -5.68
N MET A 20 3.97 7.76 -5.11
CA MET A 20 3.78 6.95 -3.91
C MET A 20 4.36 5.56 -4.13
N ASN A 21 4.05 4.93 -5.26
CA ASN A 21 4.47 3.57 -5.63
C ASN A 21 6.01 3.39 -5.56
N THR A 22 6.78 4.34 -6.12
CA THR A 22 8.26 4.29 -6.02
C THR A 22 8.74 4.32 -4.56
N HIS A 23 8.13 5.16 -3.72
CA HIS A 23 8.52 5.25 -2.30
C HIS A 23 8.15 3.99 -1.53
N LEU A 24 7.01 3.38 -1.83
CA LEU A 24 6.57 2.13 -1.21
C LEU A 24 7.52 0.98 -1.55
N HIS A 25 7.86 0.83 -2.84
CA HIS A 25 8.80 -0.20 -3.30
C HIS A 25 10.29 0.11 -3.04
N ILE A 26 10.59 1.22 -2.36
CA ILE A 26 11.90 1.46 -1.71
C ILE A 26 11.80 1.12 -0.21
N LEU A 27 10.69 1.43 0.44
CA LEU A 27 10.45 1.11 1.85
C LEU A 27 10.56 -0.39 2.10
N GLU A 28 9.91 -1.20 1.30
CA GLU A 28 9.87 -2.66 1.42
C GLU A 28 11.27 -3.30 1.42
N PRO A 29 12.12 -3.15 0.37
CA PRO A 29 13.45 -3.75 0.36
C PRO A 29 14.38 -3.15 1.42
N TYR A 30 14.21 -1.88 1.80
CA TYR A 30 14.99 -1.29 2.89
C TYR A 30 14.63 -1.92 4.23
N THR A 31 13.37 -2.20 4.48
CA THR A 31 12.89 -2.91 5.66
C THR A 31 13.47 -4.32 5.70
N ASN A 32 13.38 -5.06 4.60
CA ASN A 32 13.94 -6.40 4.49
C ASN A 32 15.47 -6.43 4.66
N LEU A 33 16.16 -5.47 4.07
CA LEU A 33 17.62 -5.34 4.24
C LEU A 33 17.98 -5.01 5.69
N TYR A 34 17.21 -4.13 6.35
CA TYR A 34 17.47 -3.72 7.72
C TYR A 34 17.32 -4.87 8.72
N ARG A 35 16.51 -5.89 8.43
CA ARG A 35 16.41 -7.11 9.26
C ARG A 35 17.74 -7.82 9.43
N VAL A 36 18.54 -7.86 8.37
CA VAL A 36 19.81 -8.60 8.34
C VAL A 36 21.04 -7.69 8.43
N TRP A 37 20.88 -6.41 8.19
CA TRP A 37 21.97 -5.43 8.20
C TRP A 37 21.54 -4.13 8.88
N LYS A 38 21.79 -4.02 10.17
CA LYS A 38 21.44 -2.87 11.03
C LYS A 38 22.45 -1.70 10.83
N ASP A 39 22.43 -1.08 9.64
CA ASP A 39 23.27 0.08 9.29
C ASP A 39 22.55 1.40 9.60
N ALA A 40 23.21 2.33 10.28
CA ALA A 40 22.63 3.61 10.69
C ALA A 40 22.21 4.51 9.52
N ARG A 41 22.76 4.32 8.32
CA ARG A 41 22.32 5.06 7.12
C ARG A 41 21.00 4.51 6.62
N LEU A 42 20.83 3.18 6.64
CA LEU A 42 19.60 2.50 6.26
C LEU A 42 18.49 2.83 7.25
N GLU A 43 18.79 2.80 8.54
CA GLU A 43 17.88 3.22 9.60
C GLU A 43 17.33 4.64 9.35
N ARG A 44 18.22 5.61 9.10
CA ARG A 44 17.79 6.99 8.79
C ARG A 44 16.89 7.07 7.55
N GLN A 45 17.12 6.23 6.53
CA GLN A 45 16.27 6.22 5.36
C GLN A 45 14.89 5.62 5.64
N LEU A 46 14.78 4.62 6.51
CA LEU A 46 13.50 4.09 6.97
C LEU A 46 12.69 5.14 7.74
N TYR A 47 13.33 5.87 8.68
CA TYR A 47 12.68 7.00 9.35
C TYR A 47 12.19 8.07 8.34
N ASN A 48 13.03 8.39 7.36
CA ASN A 48 12.68 9.37 6.33
C ASN A 48 11.50 8.90 5.48
N LEU A 49 11.49 7.65 5.04
CA LEU A 49 10.39 7.08 4.24
C LEU A 49 9.08 7.03 5.03
N ILE A 50 9.09 6.54 6.27
CA ILE A 50 7.91 6.57 7.15
C ILE A 50 7.41 8.02 7.31
N GLY A 51 8.33 8.97 7.53
CA GLY A 51 7.98 10.39 7.63
C GLY A 51 7.34 10.94 6.35
N LEU A 52 7.84 10.56 5.16
CA LEU A 52 7.23 10.95 3.88
C LEU A 52 5.82 10.38 3.73
N PHE A 53 5.60 9.11 4.08
CA PHE A 53 4.26 8.53 4.04
C PHE A 53 3.29 9.24 4.98
N THR A 54 3.68 9.47 6.23
CA THR A 54 2.79 10.04 7.25
C THR A 54 2.52 11.54 7.08
N GLU A 55 3.45 12.30 6.44
CA GLU A 55 3.36 13.76 6.38
C GLU A 55 3.09 14.32 4.97
N LYS A 56 3.34 13.53 3.90
CA LYS A 56 3.25 13.99 2.52
C LYS A 56 2.33 13.15 1.65
N ILE A 57 2.38 11.82 1.80
CA ILE A 57 1.69 10.89 0.92
C ILE A 57 0.28 10.60 1.43
N LEU A 58 0.11 10.41 2.74
CA LEU A 58 -1.18 10.17 3.35
C LEU A 58 -2.07 11.42 3.30
N ASP A 59 -3.23 11.31 2.69
CA ASP A 59 -4.30 12.28 2.82
C ASP A 59 -4.97 12.08 4.19
N LYS A 60 -4.80 13.07 5.08
CA LYS A 60 -5.25 12.98 6.48
C LYS A 60 -6.78 13.09 6.63
N ASP A 61 -7.46 13.62 5.62
CA ASP A 61 -8.91 13.79 5.64
C ASP A 61 -9.63 12.50 5.22
N THR A 62 -9.07 11.80 4.23
CA THR A 62 -9.69 10.59 3.66
C THR A 62 -9.02 9.30 4.14
N SER A 63 -7.81 9.37 4.64
CA SER A 63 -6.94 8.24 4.98
C SER A 63 -6.51 7.37 3.78
N HIS A 64 -6.74 7.82 2.55
CA HIS A 64 -6.16 7.23 1.34
C HIS A 64 -4.78 7.80 1.04
N LEU A 65 -4.00 7.09 0.24
CA LEU A 65 -2.72 7.57 -0.25
C LEU A 65 -2.91 8.41 -1.51
N GLN A 66 -2.22 9.55 -1.57
CA GLN A 66 -2.06 10.33 -2.79
C GLN A 66 -0.95 9.68 -3.64
N LEU A 67 -1.17 9.52 -4.95
CA LEU A 67 -0.33 8.66 -5.78
C LEU A 67 0.80 9.40 -6.49
N PHE A 68 0.55 10.64 -6.95
CA PHE A 68 1.45 11.38 -7.84
C PHE A 68 1.68 12.79 -7.34
N PHE A 69 2.95 13.24 -7.37
CA PHE A 69 3.35 14.53 -6.83
C PHE A 69 4.33 15.26 -7.73
N ASP A 70 4.24 16.58 -7.73
CA ASP A 70 5.28 17.44 -8.28
C ASP A 70 6.53 17.53 -7.36
N ASN A 71 7.47 18.42 -7.70
CA ASN A 71 8.69 18.59 -6.91
C ASN A 71 8.43 19.10 -5.48
N ASP A 72 7.33 19.80 -5.27
CA ASP A 72 6.94 20.43 -3.98
C ASP A 72 5.99 19.59 -3.17
N TRP A 73 5.79 18.32 -3.55
CA TRP A 73 4.85 17.38 -2.93
C TRP A 73 3.39 17.81 -3.04
N GLN A 74 3.03 18.53 -4.10
CA GLN A 74 1.63 18.84 -4.39
C GLN A 74 1.04 17.76 -5.29
N SER A 75 -0.04 17.15 -4.83
CA SER A 75 -0.81 16.20 -5.64
C SER A 75 -1.82 16.96 -6.50
N LYS A 76 -1.87 16.64 -7.80
CA LYS A 76 -2.82 17.22 -8.76
C LYS A 76 -3.95 16.25 -9.11
N TYR A 77 -3.78 15.00 -8.76
CA TYR A 77 -4.65 13.91 -9.16
C TYR A 77 -5.45 13.39 -7.97
N ARG A 78 -6.71 13.11 -8.19
CA ARG A 78 -7.56 12.43 -7.21
C ARG A 78 -7.87 11.03 -7.74
N ILE A 79 -6.94 10.14 -7.51
CA ILE A 79 -7.03 8.72 -7.84
C ILE A 79 -6.84 7.95 -6.54
N ILE A 80 -7.75 7.03 -6.25
CA ILE A 80 -7.68 6.16 -5.08
C ILE A 80 -7.31 4.76 -5.58
N SER A 81 -6.20 4.21 -5.08
CA SER A 81 -5.78 2.83 -5.38
C SER A 81 -5.89 2.00 -4.10
N TYR A 82 -6.98 1.26 -4.00
CA TYR A 82 -7.29 0.48 -2.81
C TYR A 82 -6.27 -0.63 -2.55
N GLY A 83 -5.68 -1.18 -3.63
CA GLY A 83 -4.60 -2.15 -3.54
C GLY A 83 -3.37 -1.56 -2.86
N HIS A 84 -2.96 -0.35 -3.24
CA HIS A 84 -1.81 0.32 -2.62
C HIS A 84 -2.11 0.81 -1.20
N ASP A 85 -3.35 1.20 -0.90
CA ASP A 85 -3.71 1.56 0.47
C ASP A 85 -3.53 0.37 1.41
N ILE A 86 -4.11 -0.79 1.07
CA ILE A 86 -3.96 -1.98 1.92
C ILE A 86 -2.51 -2.48 1.96
N GLU A 87 -1.76 -2.42 0.87
CA GLU A 87 -0.34 -2.76 0.80
C GLU A 87 0.50 -1.86 1.72
N ALA A 88 0.35 -0.55 1.59
CA ALA A 88 1.09 0.41 2.42
C ALA A 88 0.75 0.26 3.91
N SER A 89 -0.47 -0.14 4.26
CA SER A 89 -0.85 -0.33 5.65
C SER A 89 0.03 -1.35 6.36
N TRP A 90 0.28 -2.50 5.76
CA TRP A 90 1.12 -3.52 6.39
C TRP A 90 2.62 -3.27 6.20
N LEU A 91 3.06 -2.71 5.06
CA LEU A 91 4.49 -2.39 4.83
C LEU A 91 5.00 -1.29 5.77
N LEU A 92 4.22 -0.25 6.02
CA LEU A 92 4.58 0.79 6.98
C LEU A 92 4.62 0.26 8.41
N HIS A 93 3.66 -0.60 8.76
CA HIS A 93 3.63 -1.25 10.07
C HIS A 93 4.87 -2.14 10.27
N GLU A 94 5.19 -2.96 9.29
CA GLU A 94 6.37 -3.82 9.31
C GLU A 94 7.67 -3.02 9.44
N ALA A 95 7.80 -1.91 8.69
CA ALA A 95 8.96 -1.02 8.80
C ALA A 95 9.11 -0.41 10.20
N ALA A 96 7.99 0.01 10.82
CA ALA A 96 7.99 0.53 12.17
C ALA A 96 8.38 -0.52 13.22
N ILE A 97 7.90 -1.75 13.07
CA ILE A 97 8.29 -2.90 13.93
C ILE A 97 9.80 -3.17 13.79
N GLU A 98 10.32 -3.22 12.56
CA GLU A 98 11.73 -3.52 12.30
C GLU A 98 12.69 -2.45 12.82
N LEU A 99 12.28 -1.18 12.86
CA LEU A 99 13.04 -0.11 13.51
C LEU A 99 13.18 -0.34 15.00
N GLY A 100 12.19 -0.94 15.64
CA GLY A 100 12.19 -1.20 17.09
C GLY A 100 12.06 0.07 17.94
N ASP A 101 11.59 1.16 17.35
CA ASP A 101 11.36 2.44 18.02
C ASP A 101 9.88 2.56 18.44
N ASN A 102 9.65 2.52 19.74
CA ASN A 102 8.30 2.58 20.30
C ASN A 102 7.55 3.89 19.98
N GLU A 103 8.24 5.03 19.85
CA GLU A 103 7.60 6.30 19.52
C GLU A 103 7.09 6.28 18.07
N ILE A 104 7.89 5.72 17.17
CA ILE A 104 7.49 5.55 15.76
C ILE A 104 6.35 4.54 15.66
N LEU A 105 6.43 3.41 16.36
CA LEU A 105 5.38 2.39 16.34
C LEU A 105 4.05 2.95 16.82
N GLN A 106 4.02 3.63 17.97
CA GLN A 106 2.82 4.28 18.50
C GLN A 106 2.22 5.35 17.58
N LYS A 107 3.07 6.03 16.78
CA LYS A 107 2.62 6.99 15.78
C LYS A 107 2.04 6.30 14.55
N VAL A 108 2.64 5.21 14.09
CA VAL A 108 2.31 4.52 12.84
C VAL A 108 1.07 3.62 12.98
N GLU A 109 0.96 2.86 14.07
CA GLU A 109 -0.14 1.90 14.27
C GLU A 109 -1.56 2.47 14.05
N PRO A 110 -1.94 3.63 14.63
CA PRO A 110 -3.28 4.17 14.38
C PRO A 110 -3.47 4.69 12.95
N LEU A 111 -2.39 5.06 12.25
CA LEU A 111 -2.45 5.51 10.87
C LEU A 111 -2.65 4.34 9.91
N VAL A 112 -1.89 3.26 10.09
CA VAL A 112 -1.99 2.08 9.21
C VAL A 112 -3.34 1.39 9.33
N GLN A 113 -3.93 1.36 10.53
CA GLN A 113 -5.29 0.86 10.71
C GLN A 113 -6.31 1.70 9.95
N LYS A 114 -6.20 3.04 10.00
CA LYS A 114 -7.08 3.94 9.23
C LYS A 114 -6.93 3.77 7.73
N VAL A 115 -5.70 3.61 7.23
CA VAL A 115 -5.43 3.37 5.80
C VAL A 115 -6.03 2.04 5.37
N ALA A 116 -5.87 0.98 6.17
CA ALA A 116 -6.47 -0.32 5.87
C ALA A 116 -8.01 -0.27 5.86
N ILE A 117 -8.62 0.45 6.80
CA ILE A 117 -10.09 0.65 6.83
C ILE A 117 -10.54 1.48 5.61
N ALA A 118 -9.79 2.52 5.22
CA ALA A 118 -10.11 3.29 4.02
C ALA A 118 -10.03 2.44 2.74
N ALA A 119 -9.10 1.49 2.66
CA ALA A 119 -9.04 0.55 1.54
C ALA A 119 -10.33 -0.28 1.40
N GLU A 120 -11.07 -0.53 2.48
CA GLU A 120 -12.33 -1.28 2.45
C GLU A 120 -13.46 -0.56 1.69
N ASP A 121 -13.33 0.74 1.39
CA ASP A 121 -14.24 1.46 0.49
C ASP A 121 -14.29 0.81 -0.91
N GLY A 122 -13.22 0.12 -1.31
CA GLY A 122 -13.14 -0.67 -2.54
C GLY A 122 -13.52 -2.13 -2.40
N LEU A 123 -13.96 -2.59 -1.20
CA LEU A 123 -14.16 -4.01 -0.93
C LEU A 123 -15.45 -4.54 -1.58
N LEU A 124 -15.33 -5.65 -2.28
CA LEU A 124 -16.43 -6.36 -2.92
C LEU A 124 -16.94 -7.52 -2.03
N ALA A 125 -18.17 -7.94 -2.26
CA ALA A 125 -18.79 -9.03 -1.50
C ALA A 125 -18.06 -10.39 -1.58
N ASN A 126 -17.22 -10.56 -2.59
CA ASN A 126 -16.36 -11.75 -2.75
C ASN A 126 -15.02 -11.62 -1.99
N GLY A 127 -14.84 -10.56 -1.19
CA GLY A 127 -13.63 -10.29 -0.42
C GLY A 127 -12.48 -9.69 -1.23
N SER A 128 -12.64 -9.40 -2.53
CA SER A 128 -11.62 -8.71 -3.32
C SER A 128 -11.81 -7.20 -3.31
N LEU A 129 -10.74 -6.45 -3.61
CA LEU A 129 -10.80 -5.00 -3.80
C LEU A 129 -10.93 -4.67 -5.29
N ILE A 130 -11.65 -3.60 -5.63
CA ILE A 130 -11.53 -2.98 -6.96
C ILE A 130 -10.14 -2.36 -7.10
N TYR A 131 -9.69 -2.19 -8.35
CA TYR A 131 -8.32 -1.73 -8.59
C TYR A 131 -8.16 -0.26 -8.22
N GLU A 132 -8.91 0.62 -8.85
CA GLU A 132 -8.82 2.07 -8.67
C GLU A 132 -10.19 2.74 -8.72
N TYR A 133 -10.28 3.91 -8.10
CA TYR A 133 -11.43 4.80 -8.22
C TYR A 133 -10.98 6.23 -8.55
N HIS A 134 -11.64 6.84 -9.53
CA HIS A 134 -11.42 8.20 -9.98
C HIS A 134 -12.58 9.11 -9.53
N PRO A 135 -12.51 9.78 -8.38
CA PRO A 135 -13.63 10.53 -7.80
C PRO A 135 -14.17 11.64 -8.70
N ASN A 136 -13.29 12.34 -9.43
CA ASN A 136 -13.68 13.43 -10.33
C ASN A 136 -14.53 12.94 -11.51
N GLU A 137 -14.28 11.72 -11.98
CA GLU A 137 -14.98 11.08 -13.10
C GLU A 137 -16.14 10.19 -12.61
N LYS A 138 -16.20 9.92 -11.31
CA LYS A 138 -17.08 8.93 -10.67
C LYS A 138 -16.96 7.56 -11.35
N LYS A 139 -15.75 7.17 -11.69
CA LYS A 139 -15.45 5.94 -12.43
C LYS A 139 -14.60 5.01 -11.56
N ALA A 140 -15.00 3.74 -11.49
CA ALA A 140 -14.22 2.68 -10.90
C ALA A 140 -13.54 1.84 -11.98
N ASP A 141 -12.27 1.51 -11.80
CA ASP A 141 -11.60 0.43 -12.53
C ASP A 141 -11.76 -0.85 -11.70
N THR A 142 -12.56 -1.76 -12.24
CA THR A 142 -12.91 -3.02 -11.58
C THR A 142 -12.10 -4.22 -12.08
N ASP A 143 -11.05 -3.98 -12.84
CA ASP A 143 -10.17 -5.02 -13.35
C ASP A 143 -9.56 -5.83 -12.20
N LEU A 144 -9.49 -7.15 -12.41
CA LEU A 144 -9.09 -8.07 -11.35
C LEU A 144 -7.57 -8.30 -11.39
N HIS A 145 -6.81 -7.34 -10.89
CA HIS A 145 -5.36 -7.48 -10.77
C HIS A 145 -4.98 -8.46 -9.65
N TRP A 146 -4.14 -9.44 -9.96
CA TRP A 146 -3.72 -10.49 -9.03
C TRP A 146 -3.05 -9.94 -7.76
N TRP A 147 -2.15 -8.96 -7.93
CA TRP A 147 -1.40 -8.37 -6.83
C TRP A 147 -2.30 -7.66 -5.80
N VAL A 148 -3.35 -6.95 -6.26
CA VAL A 148 -4.32 -6.31 -5.36
C VAL A 148 -4.97 -7.33 -4.41
N ARG A 149 -5.18 -8.55 -4.89
CA ARG A 149 -5.77 -9.62 -4.07
C ARG A 149 -4.76 -10.23 -3.12
N ALA A 150 -3.51 -10.37 -3.56
CA ALA A 150 -2.43 -10.81 -2.68
C ALA A 150 -2.25 -9.82 -1.52
N GLU A 151 -2.15 -8.53 -1.82
CA GLU A 151 -2.01 -7.46 -0.85
C GLU A 151 -3.22 -7.38 0.09
N ASN A 152 -4.42 -7.57 -0.44
CA ASN A 152 -5.64 -7.60 0.36
C ASN A 152 -5.64 -8.74 1.40
N VAL A 153 -5.17 -9.93 1.03
CA VAL A 153 -5.02 -11.04 1.99
C VAL A 153 -3.98 -10.69 3.06
N VAL A 154 -2.82 -10.19 2.65
CA VAL A 154 -1.70 -9.89 3.58
C VAL A 154 -2.09 -8.76 4.54
N GLY A 155 -2.64 -7.66 4.03
CA GLY A 155 -3.00 -6.51 4.85
C GLY A 155 -4.10 -6.81 5.87
N HIS A 156 -5.16 -7.50 5.47
CA HIS A 156 -6.20 -7.91 6.40
C HIS A 156 -5.72 -8.98 7.40
N PHE A 157 -4.84 -9.88 6.98
CA PHE A 157 -4.21 -10.80 7.91
C PHE A 157 -3.30 -10.08 8.91
N ASN A 158 -2.59 -9.03 8.49
CA ASN A 158 -1.80 -8.17 9.37
C ASN A 158 -2.67 -7.49 10.43
N LEU A 159 -3.86 -6.97 10.06
CA LEU A 159 -4.81 -6.40 11.01
C LEU A 159 -5.25 -7.41 12.08
N TYR A 160 -5.55 -8.63 11.66
CA TYR A 160 -5.87 -9.70 12.60
C TYR A 160 -4.69 -10.04 13.52
N GLN A 161 -3.53 -10.25 12.94
CA GLN A 161 -2.34 -10.73 13.66
C GLN A 161 -1.86 -9.73 14.71
N HIS A 162 -1.89 -8.44 14.42
CA HIS A 162 -1.29 -7.42 15.27
C HIS A 162 -2.31 -6.63 16.10
N PHE A 163 -3.55 -6.53 15.63
CA PHE A 163 -4.59 -5.72 16.29
C PHE A 163 -5.79 -6.56 16.76
N GLY A 164 -5.83 -7.86 16.47
CA GLY A 164 -6.91 -8.76 16.90
C GLY A 164 -8.22 -8.54 16.16
N ASP A 165 -8.17 -8.00 14.92
CA ASP A 165 -9.35 -7.73 14.11
C ASP A 165 -9.89 -9.02 13.48
N GLU A 166 -10.83 -9.67 14.15
CA GLU A 166 -11.49 -10.90 13.67
C GLU A 166 -12.27 -10.73 12.35
N PRO A 167 -13.02 -9.64 12.11
CA PRO A 167 -13.60 -9.35 10.80
C PRO A 167 -12.57 -9.32 9.67
N ALA A 168 -11.39 -8.72 9.89
CA ALA A 168 -10.33 -8.68 8.89
C ALA A 168 -9.82 -10.08 8.52
N LEU A 169 -9.71 -11.01 9.48
CA LEU A 169 -9.40 -12.42 9.18
C LEU A 169 -10.44 -13.03 8.25
N GLY A 170 -11.73 -12.73 8.47
CA GLY A 170 -12.84 -13.19 7.62
C GLY A 170 -12.71 -12.67 6.19
N THR A 171 -12.32 -11.39 6.01
CA THR A 171 -12.07 -10.76 4.72
C THR A 171 -10.89 -11.41 4.01
N ALA A 172 -9.75 -11.56 4.69
CA ALA A 172 -8.56 -12.23 4.17
C ALA A 172 -8.88 -13.65 3.68
N TYR A 173 -9.60 -14.42 4.49
CA TYR A 173 -9.97 -15.78 4.13
C TYR A 173 -10.96 -15.86 2.95
N THR A 174 -11.90 -14.93 2.85
CA THR A 174 -12.84 -14.85 1.73
C THR A 174 -12.10 -14.49 0.43
N CYS A 175 -11.18 -13.54 0.48
CA CYS A 175 -10.32 -13.19 -0.65
C CYS A 175 -9.43 -14.36 -1.05
N TRP A 176 -8.83 -15.06 -0.10
CA TRP A 176 -8.01 -16.26 -0.38
C TRP A 176 -8.80 -17.36 -1.10
N LYS A 177 -10.05 -17.62 -0.70
CA LYS A 177 -10.92 -18.56 -1.43
C LYS A 177 -11.22 -18.10 -2.85
N PHE A 178 -11.37 -16.80 -3.06
CA PHE A 178 -11.53 -16.24 -4.41
C PHE A 178 -10.27 -16.49 -5.27
N ILE A 179 -9.07 -16.22 -4.73
CA ILE A 179 -7.80 -16.48 -5.38
C ILE A 179 -7.68 -17.95 -5.79
N GLN A 180 -7.92 -18.87 -4.85
CA GLN A 180 -7.84 -20.30 -5.10
C GLN A 180 -8.79 -20.79 -6.22
N ARG A 181 -9.93 -20.13 -6.36
CA ARG A 181 -10.94 -20.53 -7.33
C ARG A 181 -10.74 -19.94 -8.72
N TYR A 182 -10.25 -18.70 -8.82
CA TYR A 182 -10.29 -17.92 -10.04
C TYR A 182 -8.93 -17.46 -10.55
N LEU A 183 -7.90 -17.41 -9.72
CA LEU A 183 -6.59 -16.88 -10.10
C LEU A 183 -5.52 -17.97 -10.20
N ILE A 184 -5.55 -18.98 -9.33
CA ILE A 184 -4.55 -20.04 -9.37
C ILE A 184 -4.78 -20.92 -10.58
N ASP A 185 -3.76 -21.01 -11.45
CA ASP A 185 -3.70 -22.01 -12.52
C ASP A 185 -3.38 -23.38 -11.92
N LYS A 186 -4.38 -24.24 -11.92
CA LYS A 186 -4.26 -25.59 -11.34
C LYS A 186 -3.48 -26.56 -12.22
N GLU A 187 -3.27 -26.23 -13.49
CA GLU A 187 -2.55 -27.08 -14.44
C GLU A 187 -1.06 -26.73 -14.47
N GLN A 188 -0.73 -25.43 -14.48
CA GLN A 188 0.65 -24.94 -14.55
C GLN A 188 1.25 -24.60 -13.18
N GLY A 189 0.43 -24.44 -12.15
CA GLY A 189 0.88 -24.18 -10.78
C GLY A 189 1.24 -22.73 -10.49
N GLU A 190 0.76 -21.79 -11.30
CA GLU A 190 0.96 -20.34 -11.14
C GLU A 190 -0.36 -19.58 -10.97
N TRP A 191 -0.22 -18.27 -10.73
CA TRP A 191 -1.34 -17.34 -10.58
C TRP A 191 -1.74 -16.75 -11.91
#